data_82d34c858e8ae7d5718f886db81bc383
#
_entry.id   82d34c858e8ae7d5718f886db81bc383
#
_cell.length_a   1.000
_cell.length_b   1.000
_cell.length_c   1.000
_cell.angle_alpha   90.00
_cell.angle_beta   90.00
_cell.angle_gamma   90.00
#
_symmetry.space_group_name_H-M   'P 1'
#
loop_
_entity.id
_entity.type
_entity.pdbx_description
1 polymer ?
#
loop_
_entity_poly.entity_id
_entity_poly.type
_entity_poly.pdbx_seq_one_letter_code
_entity_poly.pdbx_strand_id
1 'polypeptide(L)'
;MEMISAMKILTAMVLMAAVLQPVAALGETEWMGGARQWSVGFSSERPAYCRLLWNSELGKTMEFRQTATETFWLVTKDSWDIPAGTTTEVTLTDRSMTKVVAAEFFDKTTLRLWPPASKGSGGLKKIIKNAFGGTPDVQLTFAGDEGDWTLPLSRVDQLYPTYRDCLKRLEAGEKPKQDSATSKPF
;
A
#
# COMPACT_ATOMS: atom_id res chain seq x y z
N MET A 1 -58.68 -56.19 22.51
CA MET A 1 -59.02 -55.14 21.52
C MET A 1 -57.94 -54.09 21.59
N GLU A 2 -56.89 -54.35 20.81
CA GLU A 2 -55.67 -53.48 20.78
C GLU A 2 -55.74 -52.55 19.62
N MET A 3 -55.67 -51.24 19.88
CA MET A 3 -55.48 -50.24 18.84
C MET A 3 -54.01 -49.84 18.77
N ILE A 4 -53.35 -50.28 17.73
CA ILE A 4 -51.98 -49.92 17.41
C ILE A 4 -51.97 -48.54 16.79
N SER A 5 -51.37 -47.57 17.49
CA SER A 5 -51.19 -46.22 17.01
C SER A 5 -49.90 -46.11 16.17
N ALA A 6 -50.07 -45.85 14.87
CA ALA A 6 -48.97 -45.68 13.96
C ALA A 6 -48.33 -44.31 14.12
N MET A 7 -47.11 -44.27 14.63
CA MET A 7 -46.28 -43.07 14.77
C MET A 7 -45.56 -42.80 13.45
N LYS A 8 -46.02 -41.79 12.73
CA LYS A 8 -45.36 -41.29 11.51
C LYS A 8 -44.11 -40.50 11.89
N ILE A 9 -42.96 -41.06 11.59
CA ILE A 9 -41.66 -40.39 11.68
C ILE A 9 -41.51 -39.48 10.45
N LEU A 10 -41.60 -38.18 10.68
CA LEU A 10 -41.32 -37.14 9.65
C LEU A 10 -39.82 -36.85 9.65
N THR A 11 -39.10 -37.42 8.69
CA THR A 11 -37.69 -37.16 8.49
C THR A 11 -37.52 -35.79 7.82
N ALA A 12 -37.18 -34.77 8.60
CA ALA A 12 -36.85 -33.45 8.07
C ALA A 12 -35.42 -33.48 7.46
N MET A 13 -35.37 -33.45 6.14
CA MET A 13 -34.13 -33.32 5.39
C MET A 13 -33.70 -31.84 5.42
N VAL A 14 -32.74 -31.50 6.29
CA VAL A 14 -32.11 -30.16 6.33
C VAL A 14 -31.14 -30.08 5.17
N LEU A 15 -31.50 -29.40 4.09
CA LEU A 15 -30.60 -28.99 3.02
C LEU A 15 -29.64 -27.93 3.59
N MET A 16 -28.41 -28.30 3.91
CA MET A 16 -27.33 -27.34 4.13
C MET A 16 -26.93 -26.72 2.78
N ALA A 17 -27.49 -25.55 2.47
CA ALA A 17 -26.96 -24.70 1.40
C ALA A 17 -25.61 -24.17 1.85
N ALA A 18 -24.52 -24.76 1.32
CA ALA A 18 -23.18 -24.22 1.47
C ALA A 18 -23.14 -22.86 0.76
N VAL A 19 -23.18 -21.78 1.54
CA VAL A 19 -22.95 -20.42 1.05
C VAL A 19 -21.48 -20.35 0.69
N LEU A 20 -21.15 -20.52 -0.59
CA LEU A 20 -19.84 -20.18 -1.15
C LEU A 20 -19.67 -18.66 -1.03
N GLN A 21 -19.07 -18.22 0.08
CA GLN A 21 -18.63 -16.82 0.20
C GLN A 21 -17.54 -16.60 -0.85
N PRO A 22 -17.66 -15.58 -1.72
CA PRO A 22 -16.59 -15.23 -2.62
C PRO A 22 -15.40 -14.83 -1.75
N VAL A 23 -14.33 -15.62 -1.79
CA VAL A 23 -13.02 -15.22 -1.26
C VAL A 23 -12.68 -13.95 -2.02
N ALA A 24 -12.66 -12.81 -1.32
CA ALA A 24 -12.16 -11.58 -1.90
C ALA A 24 -10.75 -11.88 -2.39
N ALA A 25 -10.56 -11.88 -3.70
CA ALA A 25 -9.25 -12.07 -4.29
C ALA A 25 -8.34 -10.97 -3.75
N LEU A 26 -7.42 -11.32 -2.87
CA LEU A 26 -6.35 -10.42 -2.45
C LEU A 26 -5.67 -9.94 -3.73
N GLY A 27 -5.62 -8.64 -3.93
CA GLY A 27 -5.06 -8.06 -5.13
C GLY A 27 -3.65 -8.56 -5.36
N GLU A 28 -3.39 -9.06 -6.56
CA GLU A 28 -2.07 -9.57 -6.93
C GLU A 28 -1.14 -8.40 -7.26
N THR A 29 0.10 -8.46 -6.77
CA THR A 29 1.15 -7.50 -7.11
C THR A 29 2.17 -8.16 -8.02
N GLU A 30 2.31 -7.65 -9.23
CA GLU A 30 3.38 -7.98 -10.16
C GLU A 30 4.58 -7.09 -9.86
N TRP A 31 5.73 -7.68 -9.49
CA TRP A 31 6.97 -6.95 -9.28
C TRP A 31 7.68 -6.77 -10.62
N MET A 32 7.86 -5.51 -11.03
CA MET A 32 8.36 -5.12 -12.34
C MET A 32 9.85 -4.84 -12.37
N GLY A 33 10.46 -4.54 -11.22
CA GLY A 33 11.89 -4.29 -11.09
C GLY A 33 12.30 -3.78 -9.72
N GLY A 34 13.61 -3.81 -9.45
CA GLY A 34 14.16 -3.38 -8.18
C GLY A 34 15.58 -2.80 -8.31
N ALA A 35 15.94 -1.92 -7.38
CA ALA A 35 17.29 -1.36 -7.23
C ALA A 35 17.56 -1.15 -5.74
N ARG A 36 18.50 -1.92 -5.16
CA ARG A 36 18.76 -1.96 -3.72
C ARG A 36 17.46 -2.25 -2.93
N GLN A 37 17.12 -1.38 -1.97
CA GLN A 37 15.93 -1.49 -1.12
C GLN A 37 14.65 -0.97 -1.79
N TRP A 38 14.74 -0.52 -3.05
CA TRP A 38 13.61 -0.01 -3.82
C TRP A 38 13.08 -1.03 -4.82
N SER A 39 11.78 -1.06 -5.00
CA SER A 39 11.12 -1.87 -6.02
C SER A 39 9.92 -1.15 -6.63
N VAL A 40 9.61 -1.53 -7.86
CA VAL A 40 8.40 -1.10 -8.57
C VAL A 40 7.47 -2.29 -8.72
N GLY A 41 6.19 -2.10 -8.40
CA GLY A 41 5.15 -3.10 -8.57
C GLY A 41 3.89 -2.52 -9.18
N PHE A 42 3.15 -3.38 -9.87
CA PHE A 42 1.81 -3.11 -10.36
C PHE A 42 0.81 -3.99 -9.61
N SER A 43 -0.18 -3.38 -8.96
CA SER A 43 -1.19 -4.09 -8.18
C SER A 43 -2.55 -4.03 -8.84
N SER A 44 -3.27 -5.16 -8.81
CA SER A 44 -4.66 -5.28 -9.25
C SER A 44 -5.67 -5.03 -8.14
N GLU A 45 -5.24 -4.66 -6.93
CA GLU A 45 -6.17 -4.19 -5.90
C GLU A 45 -7.09 -3.10 -6.47
N ARG A 46 -8.29 -3.02 -5.93
CA ARG A 46 -9.24 -2.02 -6.40
C ARG A 46 -9.24 -0.79 -5.50
N PRO A 47 -8.87 0.39 -6.02
CA PRO A 47 -8.43 0.66 -7.41
C PRO A 47 -7.02 0.13 -7.70
N ALA A 48 -6.76 -0.29 -8.94
CA ALA A 48 -5.43 -0.69 -9.39
C ALA A 48 -4.42 0.46 -9.23
N TYR A 49 -3.15 0.14 -8.95
CA TYR A 49 -2.13 1.15 -8.73
C TYR A 49 -0.72 0.68 -9.10
N CYS A 50 0.11 1.65 -9.41
CA CYS A 50 1.56 1.50 -9.41
C CYS A 50 2.13 1.86 -8.05
N ARG A 51 3.11 1.08 -7.59
CA ARG A 51 3.82 1.34 -6.35
C ARG A 51 5.32 1.48 -6.58
N LEU A 52 5.92 2.43 -5.88
CA LEU A 52 7.36 2.53 -5.68
C LEU A 52 7.58 2.29 -4.18
N LEU A 53 8.13 1.14 -3.84
CA LEU A 53 8.27 0.67 -2.47
C LEU A 53 9.74 0.69 -2.06
N TRP A 54 10.02 1.32 -0.93
CA TRP A 54 11.25 1.16 -0.17
C TRP A 54 10.99 0.25 1.03
N ASN A 55 11.89 -0.71 1.27
CA ASN A 55 11.79 -1.66 2.37
C ASN A 55 13.10 -1.67 3.15
N SER A 56 13.04 -1.38 4.45
CA SER A 56 14.20 -1.52 5.34
C SER A 56 14.21 -2.90 5.98
N GLU A 57 15.40 -3.33 6.43
CA GLU A 57 15.56 -4.57 7.19
C GLU A 57 14.94 -4.50 8.62
N LEU A 58 14.44 -3.33 9.02
CA LEU A 58 13.95 -3.06 10.39
C LEU A 58 12.41 -3.05 10.48
N GLY A 59 11.71 -3.71 9.57
CA GLY A 59 10.24 -3.72 9.55
C GLY A 59 9.62 -2.34 9.26
N LYS A 60 10.38 -1.47 8.58
CA LYS A 60 9.93 -0.15 8.14
C LYS A 60 9.78 -0.16 6.63
N THR A 61 8.67 0.36 6.12
CA THR A 61 8.46 0.53 4.68
C THR A 61 7.98 1.93 4.35
N MET A 62 8.31 2.39 3.16
CA MET A 62 7.72 3.60 2.59
C MET A 62 7.26 3.28 1.18
N GLU A 63 6.06 3.68 0.84
CA GLU A 63 5.44 3.39 -0.43
C GLU A 63 4.83 4.65 -1.04
N PHE A 64 5.26 4.96 -2.26
CA PHE A 64 4.51 5.87 -3.13
C PHE A 64 3.58 5.02 -3.98
N ARG A 65 2.29 5.23 -3.80
CA ARG A 65 1.23 4.52 -4.49
C ARG A 65 0.50 5.47 -5.40
N GLN A 66 0.41 5.16 -6.68
CA GLN A 66 -0.29 5.98 -7.68
C GLN A 66 -1.39 5.17 -8.34
N THR A 67 -2.64 5.59 -8.14
CA THR A 67 -3.81 5.14 -8.90
C THR A 67 -4.02 6.04 -10.12
N ALA A 68 -5.04 5.77 -10.92
CA ALA A 68 -5.40 6.64 -12.05
C ALA A 68 -5.75 8.08 -11.62
N THR A 69 -6.25 8.28 -10.39
CA THR A 69 -6.79 9.57 -9.91
C THR A 69 -6.00 10.18 -8.77
N GLU A 70 -5.32 9.37 -7.97
CA GLU A 70 -4.71 9.80 -6.71
C GLU A 70 -3.29 9.30 -6.55
N THR A 71 -2.52 10.01 -5.73
CA THR A 71 -1.19 9.60 -5.32
C THR A 71 -1.12 9.62 -3.80
N PHE A 72 -0.59 8.54 -3.21
CA PHE A 72 -0.45 8.39 -1.78
C PHE A 72 1.02 8.23 -1.41
N TRP A 73 1.36 8.67 -0.21
CA TRP A 73 2.60 8.27 0.44
C TRP A 73 2.25 7.58 1.75
N LEU A 74 2.58 6.31 1.83
CA LEU A 74 2.36 5.47 2.99
C LEU A 74 3.69 5.19 3.68
N VAL A 75 3.67 5.23 5.00
CA VAL A 75 4.79 4.91 5.86
C VAL A 75 4.31 3.85 6.81
N THR A 76 4.94 2.69 6.84
CA THR A 76 4.51 1.56 7.66
C THR A 76 5.63 1.13 8.59
N LYS A 77 5.27 0.80 9.82
CA LYS A 77 6.16 0.16 10.79
C LYS A 77 5.41 -0.96 11.51
N ASP A 78 5.94 -2.17 11.42
CA ASP A 78 5.29 -3.37 11.94
C ASP A 78 5.01 -3.31 13.46
N SER A 79 5.82 -2.54 14.21
CA SER A 79 5.67 -2.39 15.67
C SER A 79 4.71 -1.29 16.10
N TRP A 80 4.11 -0.53 15.18
CA TRP A 80 3.07 0.43 15.54
C TRP A 80 1.76 -0.31 15.88
N ASP A 81 1.03 0.19 16.87
CA ASP A 81 -0.34 -0.23 17.23
C ASP A 81 -1.16 1.01 17.57
N ILE A 82 -1.34 1.86 16.59
CA ILE A 82 -2.01 3.15 16.72
C ILE A 82 -3.40 3.06 16.06
N PRO A 83 -4.48 3.52 16.73
CA PRO A 83 -5.82 3.44 16.16
C PRO A 83 -5.92 4.13 14.79
N ALA A 84 -6.58 3.49 13.83
CA ALA A 84 -6.90 4.09 12.54
C ALA A 84 -7.69 5.40 12.74
N GLY A 85 -7.44 6.40 11.87
CA GLY A 85 -8.03 7.74 11.98
C GLY A 85 -7.30 8.67 12.95
N THR A 86 -6.29 8.20 13.69
CA THR A 86 -5.43 9.08 14.50
C THR A 86 -4.64 10.01 13.59
N THR A 87 -4.74 11.31 13.83
CA THR A 87 -4.04 12.33 13.04
C THR A 87 -2.76 12.79 13.73
N THR A 88 -1.76 13.15 12.95
CA THR A 88 -0.47 13.67 13.42
C THR A 88 0.15 14.57 12.35
N GLU A 89 1.36 15.05 12.62
CA GLU A 89 2.19 15.78 11.68
C GLU A 89 3.52 15.09 11.48
N VAL A 90 4.06 15.18 10.27
CA VAL A 90 5.40 14.70 9.93
C VAL A 90 6.17 15.84 9.28
N THR A 91 7.37 16.09 9.75
CA THR A 91 8.29 17.05 9.13
C THR A 91 9.16 16.34 8.12
N LEU A 92 9.11 16.80 6.89
CA LEU A 92 9.94 16.33 5.78
C LEU A 92 11.08 17.33 5.56
N THR A 93 12.31 16.85 5.61
CA THR A 93 13.50 17.68 5.39
C THR A 93 14.38 17.06 4.30
N ASP A 94 14.71 17.85 3.29
CA ASP A 94 15.79 17.59 2.33
C ASP A 94 16.75 18.79 2.28
N ARG A 95 17.75 18.76 1.40
CA ARG A 95 18.71 19.87 1.27
C ARG A 95 18.09 21.21 0.86
N SER A 96 16.91 21.19 0.28
CA SER A 96 16.28 22.35 -0.37
C SER A 96 15.04 22.85 0.36
N MET A 97 14.46 22.01 1.25
CA MET A 97 13.22 22.36 1.94
C MET A 97 13.07 21.67 3.28
N THR A 98 12.33 22.32 4.17
CA THR A 98 11.70 21.70 5.34
C THR A 98 10.21 21.98 5.26
N LYS A 99 9.38 20.95 5.37
CA LYS A 99 7.93 21.07 5.26
C LYS A 99 7.22 20.19 6.26
N VAL A 100 6.32 20.76 7.05
CA VAL A 100 5.38 20.02 7.91
C VAL A 100 4.19 19.60 7.06
N VAL A 101 3.80 18.34 7.16
CA VAL A 101 2.68 17.76 6.44
C VAL A 101 1.75 17.05 7.41
N ALA A 102 0.45 17.21 7.19
CA ALA A 102 -0.55 16.44 7.92
C ALA A 102 -0.44 14.95 7.56
N ALA A 103 -0.71 14.11 8.53
CA ALA A 103 -0.68 12.66 8.39
C ALA A 103 -1.83 12.03 9.19
N GLU A 104 -2.30 10.88 8.73
CA GLU A 104 -3.39 10.14 9.36
C GLU A 104 -3.09 8.64 9.30
N PHE A 105 -3.28 7.94 10.40
CA PHE A 105 -3.16 6.50 10.44
C PHE A 105 -4.29 5.85 9.62
N PHE A 106 -3.90 5.22 8.51
CA PHE A 106 -4.79 4.48 7.62
C PHE A 106 -5.26 3.17 8.27
N ASP A 107 -4.34 2.51 8.97
CA ASP A 107 -4.56 1.35 9.82
C ASP A 107 -3.62 1.44 11.04
N LYS A 108 -3.54 0.39 11.85
CA LYS A 108 -2.74 0.37 13.08
C LYS A 108 -1.24 0.54 12.88
N THR A 109 -0.75 0.18 11.71
CA THR A 109 0.68 0.12 11.39
C THR A 109 1.10 1.07 10.28
N THR A 110 0.12 1.67 9.57
CA THR A 110 0.35 2.46 8.35
C THR A 110 -0.12 3.89 8.49
N LEU A 111 0.81 4.82 8.36
CA LEU A 111 0.56 6.25 8.35
C LEU A 111 0.50 6.76 6.90
N ARG A 112 -0.57 7.44 6.54
CA ARG A 112 -0.74 8.12 5.25
C ARG A 112 -0.35 9.58 5.40
N LEU A 113 0.65 10.02 4.64
CA LEU A 113 1.02 11.43 4.54
C LEU A 113 0.12 12.12 3.51
N TRP A 114 -0.23 13.38 3.74
CA TRP A 114 -1.19 14.14 2.94
C TRP A 114 -2.52 13.39 2.74
N PRO A 115 -3.33 13.18 3.78
CA PRO A 115 -4.66 12.61 3.61
C PRO A 115 -5.51 13.49 2.67
N PRO A 116 -6.55 12.94 2.01
CA PRO A 116 -7.28 13.62 0.93
C PRO A 116 -7.84 15.00 1.30
N ALA A 117 -8.20 15.18 2.57
CA ALA A 117 -8.73 16.45 3.08
C ALA A 117 -7.66 17.53 3.29
N SER A 118 -6.37 17.19 3.23
CA SER A 118 -5.29 18.14 3.49
C SER A 118 -4.99 19.00 2.25
N LYS A 119 -4.82 20.29 2.49
CA LYS A 119 -4.35 21.21 1.44
C LYS A 119 -2.85 20.94 1.16
N GLY A 120 -2.47 20.83 -0.11
CA GLY A 120 -1.06 20.78 -0.51
C GLY A 120 -0.53 19.44 -1.00
N SER A 121 -1.39 18.47 -1.31
CA SER A 121 -1.01 17.15 -1.88
C SER A 121 -0.18 17.23 -3.19
N GLY A 122 -0.19 18.37 -3.87
CA GLY A 122 0.69 18.63 -5.03
C GLY A 122 2.20 18.53 -4.71
N GLY A 123 2.58 18.67 -3.43
CA GLY A 123 3.95 18.45 -2.97
C GLY A 123 4.45 17.03 -3.16
N LEU A 124 3.55 16.04 -3.03
CA LEU A 124 3.89 14.62 -3.18
C LEU A 124 4.40 14.28 -4.59
N LYS A 125 3.73 14.75 -5.64
CA LYS A 125 4.18 14.56 -7.03
C LYS A 125 5.58 15.16 -7.26
N LYS A 126 5.86 16.31 -6.62
CA LYS A 126 7.19 16.93 -6.68
C LYS A 126 8.25 16.08 -6.00
N ILE A 127 7.96 15.48 -4.84
CA ILE A 127 8.89 14.60 -4.11
C ILE A 127 9.20 13.37 -4.96
N ILE A 128 8.19 12.70 -5.53
CA ILE A 128 8.39 11.55 -6.41
C ILE A 128 9.23 11.94 -7.63
N LYS A 129 8.92 13.07 -8.27
CA LYS A 129 9.69 13.58 -9.40
C LYS A 129 11.15 13.85 -9.01
N ASN A 130 11.38 14.44 -7.85
CA ASN A 130 12.72 14.72 -7.35
C ASN A 130 13.46 13.41 -7.03
N ALA A 131 12.80 12.41 -6.44
CA ALA A 131 13.39 11.09 -6.20
C ALA A 131 13.97 10.48 -7.48
N PHE A 132 13.21 10.54 -8.58
CA PHE A 132 13.70 10.10 -9.89
C PHE A 132 14.71 11.04 -10.53
N GLY A 133 14.88 12.24 -10.03
CA GLY A 133 15.91 13.20 -10.46
C GLY A 133 17.25 13.09 -9.74
N GLY A 134 17.45 12.04 -8.92
CA GLY A 134 18.67 11.85 -8.16
C GLY A 134 18.84 12.80 -6.97
N THR A 135 17.73 13.25 -6.39
CA THR A 135 17.71 14.10 -5.19
C THR A 135 18.34 13.38 -3.98
N PRO A 136 18.94 14.12 -3.04
CA PRO A 136 19.45 13.55 -1.80
C PRO A 136 18.33 12.94 -0.94
N ASP A 137 18.76 12.17 0.05
CA ASP A 137 17.89 11.53 1.02
C ASP A 137 16.89 12.51 1.65
N VAL A 138 15.70 12.02 1.95
CA VAL A 138 14.67 12.77 2.68
C VAL A 138 14.61 12.24 4.11
N GLN A 139 14.69 13.15 5.07
CA GLN A 139 14.47 12.85 6.49
C GLN A 139 12.99 13.06 6.82
N LEU A 140 12.42 12.09 7.54
CA LEU A 140 11.10 12.19 8.15
C LEU A 140 11.26 12.26 9.65
N THR A 141 10.77 13.36 10.26
CA THR A 141 10.68 13.53 11.70
C THR A 141 9.23 13.43 12.12
N PHE A 142 8.94 12.50 13.01
CA PHE A 142 7.59 12.24 13.51
C PHE A 142 7.33 13.03 14.79
N ALA A 143 6.08 13.39 15.05
CA ALA A 143 5.66 13.88 16.35
C ALA A 143 5.66 12.72 17.36
N GLY A 144 6.13 12.97 18.60
CA GLY A 144 6.19 11.97 19.67
C GLY A 144 7.54 11.27 19.76
N ASP A 145 7.54 10.01 20.22
CA ASP A 145 8.76 9.27 20.59
C ASP A 145 9.37 8.46 19.44
N GLU A 146 8.78 8.51 18.25
CA GLU A 146 9.35 7.85 17.07
C GLU A 146 10.61 8.59 16.61
N GLY A 147 11.70 7.87 16.49
CA GLY A 147 12.96 8.46 15.99
C GLY A 147 12.85 8.83 14.51
N ASP A 148 13.73 9.70 14.06
CA ASP A 148 13.80 10.13 12.66
C ASP A 148 14.08 8.97 11.71
N TRP A 149 13.45 9.02 10.53
CA TRP A 149 13.72 8.07 9.46
C TRP A 149 14.40 8.77 8.29
N THR A 150 15.38 8.11 7.71
CA THR A 150 16.01 8.57 6.48
C THR A 150 15.56 7.70 5.33
N LEU A 151 14.91 8.31 4.34
CA LEU A 151 14.53 7.67 3.09
C LEU A 151 15.67 7.85 2.07
N PRO A 152 16.45 6.81 1.78
CA PRO A 152 17.56 6.92 0.84
C PRO A 152 17.04 6.95 -0.59
N LEU A 153 17.19 8.07 -1.27
CA LEU A 153 16.75 8.23 -2.67
C LEU A 153 17.84 7.87 -3.70
N SER A 154 18.99 7.41 -3.24
CA SER A 154 20.07 6.98 -4.13
C SER A 154 19.63 5.82 -5.03
N ARG A 155 19.85 5.95 -6.35
CA ARG A 155 19.52 4.97 -7.39
C ARG A 155 18.02 4.74 -7.68
N VAL A 156 17.12 5.53 -7.10
CA VAL A 156 15.70 5.50 -7.46
C VAL A 156 15.51 5.91 -8.93
N ASP A 157 16.38 6.79 -9.43
CA ASP A 157 16.44 7.22 -10.84
C ASP A 157 16.51 6.05 -11.81
N GLN A 158 17.21 4.97 -11.45
CA GLN A 158 17.34 3.75 -12.28
C GLN A 158 16.00 3.03 -12.48
N LEU A 159 15.03 3.24 -11.57
CA LEU A 159 13.70 2.65 -11.66
C LEU A 159 12.70 3.51 -12.44
N TYR A 160 13.10 4.70 -12.87
CA TYR A 160 12.19 5.60 -13.59
C TYR A 160 11.57 4.99 -14.86
N PRO A 161 12.34 4.30 -15.73
CA PRO A 161 11.76 3.65 -16.91
C PRO A 161 10.69 2.62 -16.51
N THR A 162 11.01 1.76 -15.54
CA THR A 162 10.09 0.72 -15.04
C THR A 162 8.83 1.32 -14.41
N TYR A 163 8.98 2.36 -13.59
CA TYR A 163 7.84 3.05 -12.98
C TYR A 163 6.95 3.71 -14.03
N ARG A 164 7.55 4.33 -15.05
CA ARG A 164 6.82 4.93 -16.16
C ARG A 164 6.05 3.90 -16.98
N ASP A 165 6.61 2.71 -17.19
CA ASP A 165 5.93 1.62 -17.89
C ASP A 165 4.77 1.07 -17.05
N CYS A 166 4.92 0.99 -15.72
CA CYS A 166 3.81 0.69 -14.82
C CYS A 166 2.66 1.71 -15.00
N LEU A 167 2.96 3.00 -15.01
CA LEU A 167 1.95 4.05 -15.16
C LEU A 167 1.21 3.94 -16.51
N LYS A 168 1.90 3.64 -17.60
CA LYS A 168 1.26 3.41 -18.91
C LYS A 168 0.29 2.23 -18.87
N ARG A 169 0.66 1.14 -18.21
CA ARG A 169 -0.21 -0.03 -18.05
C ARG A 169 -1.44 0.31 -17.20
N LEU A 170 -1.25 1.09 -16.14
CA LEU A 170 -2.33 1.58 -15.30
C LEU A 170 -3.32 2.44 -16.10
N GLU A 171 -2.82 3.36 -16.92
CA GLU A 171 -3.62 4.19 -17.82
C GLU A 171 -4.36 3.38 -18.88
N ALA A 172 -3.74 2.31 -19.38
CA ALA A 172 -4.35 1.37 -20.33
C ALA A 172 -5.39 0.42 -19.69
N GLY A 173 -5.53 0.45 -18.35
CA GLY A 173 -6.43 -0.45 -17.63
C GLY A 173 -5.99 -1.92 -17.67
N GLU A 174 -4.69 -2.17 -17.87
CA GLU A 174 -4.14 -3.52 -17.90
C GLU A 174 -4.26 -4.20 -16.54
N LYS A 175 -4.20 -5.54 -16.55
CA LYS A 175 -4.13 -6.35 -15.33
C LYS A 175 -2.69 -6.84 -15.12
N PRO A 176 -2.28 -7.12 -13.87
CA PRO A 176 -1.02 -7.79 -13.58
C PRO A 176 -0.93 -9.11 -14.37
N LYS A 177 0.27 -9.45 -14.83
CA LYS A 177 0.53 -10.74 -15.46
C LYS A 177 0.56 -11.82 -14.38
N GLN A 178 -0.25 -12.85 -14.52
CA GLN A 178 -0.37 -13.93 -13.53
C GLN A 178 0.90 -14.77 -13.33
N ASP A 179 1.85 -14.71 -14.28
CA ASP A 179 3.06 -15.54 -14.26
C ASP A 179 4.20 -14.97 -13.41
N SER A 180 4.00 -13.84 -12.76
CA SER A 180 5.04 -13.12 -12.01
C SER A 180 4.93 -13.33 -10.50
N ALA A 181 4.53 -14.51 -10.03
CA ALA A 181 4.72 -14.92 -8.64
C ALA A 181 6.24 -15.03 -8.30
N THR A 182 7.01 -14.10 -8.81
CA THR A 182 8.41 -13.89 -8.44
C THR A 182 8.43 -13.26 -7.06
N SER A 183 9.07 -13.94 -6.13
CA SER A 183 9.46 -13.42 -4.82
C SER A 183 9.85 -11.94 -4.92
N LYS A 184 9.50 -11.17 -3.89
CA LYS A 184 10.02 -9.80 -3.73
C LYS A 184 11.50 -9.78 -4.13
N PRO A 185 11.98 -8.77 -4.87
CA PRO A 185 13.35 -8.74 -5.39
C PRO A 185 14.44 -8.60 -4.31
N PHE A 186 14.08 -8.68 -3.01
CA PHE A 186 14.96 -8.71 -1.83
C PHE A 186 14.25 -9.33 -0.62
#